data_8e7675feab13227520886813107fe898
#
_entry.id   8e7675feab13227520886813107fe898
#
_cell.length_a   1.000
_cell.length_b   1.000
_cell.length_c   1.000
_cell.angle_alpha   90.00
_cell.angle_beta   90.00
_cell.angle_gamma   90.00
#
_symmetry.space_group_name_H-M   'P 1'
#
loop_
_entity.id
_entity.type
_entity.pdbx_description
1 polymer ?
#
loop_
_entity_poly.entity_id
_entity_poly.type
_entity_poly.pdbx_seq_one_letter_code
_entity_poly.pdbx_strand_id
1 'polypeptide(L)'
;PGKNPLPPVIETTWKVLVTIDGLDAERLKQLEQGKECFVLITSVPENKLDQEQVLRQYKAQTVVEVQFHLLKQPALASVIFLKTPRRIDALVMLLNVSLLIRGLMQYKIRKSMQESQKELPRIGPNKGKLKSPTTNYLIEELGKSVLIRDVSGRYTYLFSNEYCALCATTFFQLLGVDMDDPF
;
A
#
# COMPACT_ATOMS: atom_id res chain seq x y z
N PRO A 1 56.26 -26.81 67.33
CA PRO A 1 55.84 -25.45 67.23
C PRO A 1 54.77 -25.35 66.19
N GLY A 2 53.51 -25.18 66.68
CA GLY A 2 52.29 -25.18 65.80
C GLY A 2 52.27 -23.94 64.93
N LYS A 3 52.06 -24.16 63.63
CA LYS A 3 51.69 -23.08 62.69
C LYS A 3 50.31 -22.61 63.05
N ASN A 4 50.20 -21.30 63.46
CA ASN A 4 48.88 -20.70 63.53
C ASN A 4 48.14 -20.87 62.18
N PRO A 5 46.94 -21.39 62.22
CA PRO A 5 46.15 -21.48 60.97
C PRO A 5 45.91 -20.04 60.42
N LEU A 6 46.17 -19.84 59.17
CA LEU A 6 45.86 -18.59 58.50
C LEU A 6 44.32 -18.35 58.61
N PRO A 7 43.94 -17.07 58.85
CA PRO A 7 42.54 -16.77 58.92
C PRO A 7 41.79 -17.17 57.54
N PRO A 8 40.59 -17.60 57.65
CA PRO A 8 39.86 -17.97 56.42
C PRO A 8 39.72 -16.77 55.46
N VAL A 9 40.07 -17.00 54.21
CA VAL A 9 39.86 -16.01 53.15
C VAL A 9 38.34 -15.94 52.89
N ILE A 10 37.74 -14.82 53.23
CA ILE A 10 36.33 -14.58 52.94
C ILE A 10 36.27 -13.87 51.57
N GLU A 11 35.93 -14.61 50.55
CA GLU A 11 35.56 -14.03 49.25
C GLU A 11 34.10 -13.57 49.27
N THR A 12 33.89 -12.25 49.16
CA THR A 12 32.55 -11.70 49.06
C THR A 12 32.20 -11.52 47.59
N THR A 13 31.31 -12.35 47.09
CA THR A 13 30.75 -12.22 45.73
C THR A 13 29.43 -11.47 45.78
N TRP A 14 29.37 -10.38 45.04
CA TRP A 14 28.13 -9.62 44.87
C TRP A 14 27.37 -10.13 43.63
N LYS A 15 26.11 -10.55 43.82
CA LYS A 15 25.23 -10.91 42.73
C LYS A 15 24.18 -9.81 42.55
N VAL A 16 24.22 -9.12 41.40
CA VAL A 16 23.19 -8.15 41.06
C VAL A 16 21.97 -8.92 40.54
N LEU A 17 20.86 -8.81 41.26
CA LEU A 17 19.57 -9.35 40.83
C LEU A 17 18.78 -8.17 40.25
N VAL A 18 18.51 -8.21 38.95
CA VAL A 18 17.64 -7.25 38.30
C VAL A 18 16.26 -7.87 38.13
N THR A 19 15.29 -7.32 38.83
CA THR A 19 13.88 -7.64 38.69
C THR A 19 13.21 -6.56 37.85
N ILE A 20 12.44 -6.99 36.83
CA ILE A 20 11.62 -6.07 36.00
C ILE A 20 10.24 -6.09 36.62
N ASP A 21 9.86 -5.02 37.31
CA ASP A 21 8.54 -4.88 37.95
C ASP A 21 7.40 -4.57 37.00
N GLY A 22 7.67 -4.52 35.70
CA GLY A 22 6.69 -4.23 34.66
C GLY A 22 7.01 -2.94 33.88
N LEU A 23 6.11 -2.60 32.98
CA LEU A 23 6.21 -1.37 32.18
C LEU A 23 5.58 -0.21 32.95
N ASP A 24 6.31 0.89 33.06
CA ASP A 24 5.76 2.16 33.52
C ASP A 24 4.79 2.70 32.48
N ALA A 25 3.48 2.49 32.71
CA ALA A 25 2.41 2.85 31.78
C ALA A 25 2.32 4.37 31.52
N GLU A 26 2.63 5.20 32.53
CA GLU A 26 2.65 6.65 32.36
C GLU A 26 3.83 7.11 31.49
N ARG A 27 4.99 6.56 31.74
CA ARG A 27 6.19 6.85 30.95
C ARG A 27 6.05 6.37 29.50
N LEU A 28 5.46 5.17 29.31
CA LEU A 28 5.16 4.64 27.98
C LEU A 28 4.23 5.57 27.22
N LYS A 29 3.13 6.00 27.86
CA LYS A 29 2.15 6.93 27.29
C LYS A 29 2.78 8.28 26.91
N GLN A 30 3.66 8.82 27.72
CA GLN A 30 4.39 10.06 27.41
C GLN A 30 5.33 9.88 26.21
N LEU A 31 6.02 8.74 26.11
CA LEU A 31 6.91 8.43 24.99
C LEU A 31 6.12 8.20 23.69
N GLU A 32 4.96 7.55 23.77
CA GLU A 32 4.07 7.36 22.62
C GLU A 32 3.53 8.71 22.13
N GLN A 33 3.00 9.54 23.03
CA GLN A 33 2.51 10.88 22.69
C GLN A 33 3.59 11.76 22.03
N GLY A 34 4.82 11.68 22.51
CA GLY A 34 5.92 12.45 21.94
C GLY A 34 6.39 11.97 20.56
N LYS A 35 6.21 10.68 20.25
CA LYS A 35 6.59 10.11 18.95
C LYS A 35 5.50 10.20 17.88
N GLU A 36 4.24 10.33 18.30
CA GLU A 36 3.09 10.39 17.39
C GLU A 36 2.73 11.83 16.97
N CYS A 37 3.41 12.83 17.53
CA CYS A 37 3.16 14.23 17.20
C CYS A 37 4.13 14.74 16.13
N PHE A 38 3.60 15.41 15.13
CA PHE A 38 4.37 16.18 14.15
C PHE A 38 3.73 17.56 13.98
N VAL A 39 4.54 18.53 13.59
CA VAL A 39 4.09 19.91 13.40
C VAL A 39 3.85 20.18 11.93
N LEU A 40 2.64 20.65 11.59
CA LEU A 40 2.31 21.17 10.26
C LEU A 40 2.32 22.69 10.30
N ILE A 41 3.06 23.28 9.38
CA ILE A 41 3.10 24.73 9.20
C ILE A 41 2.44 25.04 7.85
N THR A 42 1.47 25.97 7.85
CA THR A 42 0.80 26.41 6.65
C THR A 42 0.82 27.94 6.56
N SER A 43 0.92 28.48 5.34
CA SER A 43 0.74 29.89 5.03
C SER A 43 -0.72 30.24 4.71
N VAL A 44 -1.60 29.24 4.67
CA VAL A 44 -3.03 29.46 4.41
C VAL A 44 -3.70 30.00 5.66
N PRO A 45 -4.41 31.15 5.59
CA PRO A 45 -5.07 31.72 6.74
C PRO A 45 -6.24 30.83 7.22
N GLU A 46 -6.48 30.84 8.53
CA GLU A 46 -7.43 29.96 9.22
C GLU A 46 -8.89 30.14 8.74
N ASN A 47 -9.24 31.33 8.23
CA ASN A 47 -10.55 31.58 7.64
C ASN A 47 -10.80 30.88 6.30
N LYS A 48 -9.75 30.30 5.67
CA LYS A 48 -9.86 29.54 4.43
C LYS A 48 -9.76 28.04 4.65
N LEU A 49 -8.95 27.59 5.61
CA LEU A 49 -8.77 26.20 5.96
C LEU A 49 -8.62 26.07 7.47
N ASP A 50 -9.48 25.30 8.08
CA ASP A 50 -9.35 24.92 9.49
C ASP A 50 -8.25 23.88 9.71
N GLN A 51 -7.91 23.61 10.95
CA GLN A 51 -6.83 22.69 11.35
C GLN A 51 -7.07 21.26 10.81
N GLU A 52 -8.31 20.79 10.82
CA GLU A 52 -8.65 19.45 10.31
C GLU A 52 -8.51 19.39 8.79
N GLN A 53 -8.92 20.42 8.09
CA GLN A 53 -8.78 20.53 6.63
C GLN A 53 -7.31 20.58 6.21
N VAL A 54 -6.46 21.30 6.95
CA VAL A 54 -5.00 21.30 6.72
C VAL A 54 -4.43 19.90 6.88
N LEU A 55 -4.81 19.18 7.93
CA LEU A 55 -4.37 17.80 8.14
C LEU A 55 -4.87 16.87 7.04
N ARG A 56 -6.11 17.02 6.61
CA ARG A 56 -6.68 16.24 5.48
C ARG A 56 -5.93 16.50 4.18
N GLN A 57 -5.61 17.76 3.88
CA GLN A 57 -4.84 18.14 2.69
C GLN A 57 -3.42 17.56 2.74
N TYR A 58 -2.76 17.63 3.88
CA TYR A 58 -1.45 17.02 4.07
C TYR A 58 -1.49 15.51 3.83
N LYS A 59 -2.46 14.81 4.42
CA LYS A 59 -2.63 13.36 4.20
C LYS A 59 -2.99 13.02 2.75
N ALA A 60 -3.69 13.88 2.03
CA ALA A 60 -4.02 13.69 0.62
C ALA A 60 -2.78 13.75 -0.29
N GLN A 61 -1.69 14.39 0.13
CA GLN A 61 -0.41 14.41 -0.58
C GLN A 61 0.14 13.00 -0.83
N THR A 62 -0.09 12.07 0.10
CA THR A 62 0.33 10.66 -0.04
C THR A 62 -0.20 10.02 -1.33
N VAL A 63 -1.38 10.43 -1.80
CA VAL A 63 -1.94 9.93 -3.07
C VAL A 63 -1.05 10.33 -4.25
N VAL A 64 -0.57 11.56 -4.26
CA VAL A 64 0.34 12.07 -5.31
C VAL A 64 1.69 11.35 -5.24
N GLU A 65 2.22 11.16 -4.04
CA GLU A 65 3.50 10.45 -3.83
C GLU A 65 3.42 9.00 -4.32
N VAL A 66 2.32 8.29 -4.05
CA VAL A 66 2.08 6.93 -4.55
C VAL A 66 2.03 6.92 -6.08
N GLN A 67 1.40 7.91 -6.71
CA GLN A 67 1.36 8.00 -8.17
C GLN A 67 2.77 8.24 -8.76
N PHE A 68 3.57 9.11 -8.16
CA PHE A 68 4.97 9.30 -8.57
C PHE A 68 5.83 8.05 -8.34
N HIS A 69 5.59 7.32 -7.26
CA HIS A 69 6.26 6.04 -7.03
C HIS A 69 5.94 5.04 -8.15
N LEU A 70 4.68 4.97 -8.59
CA LEU A 70 4.27 4.12 -9.71
C LEU A 70 4.98 4.48 -11.01
N LEU A 71 5.12 5.79 -11.31
CA LEU A 71 5.87 6.25 -12.49
C LEU A 71 7.35 5.82 -12.48
N LYS A 72 7.95 5.73 -11.30
CA LYS A 72 9.34 5.32 -11.11
C LYS A 72 9.57 3.81 -11.14
N GLN A 73 8.50 3.00 -11.24
CA GLN A 73 8.67 1.56 -11.32
C GLN A 73 9.36 1.15 -12.62
N PRO A 74 10.33 0.22 -12.56
CA PRO A 74 11.09 -0.23 -13.75
C PRO A 74 10.21 -0.74 -14.88
N ALA A 75 9.05 -1.32 -14.57
CA ALA A 75 8.10 -1.80 -15.57
C ALA A 75 7.52 -0.68 -16.46
N LEU A 76 7.44 0.56 -15.95
CA LEU A 76 6.92 1.71 -16.69
C LEU A 76 8.04 2.65 -17.18
N ALA A 77 9.12 2.75 -16.43
CA ALA A 77 10.22 3.69 -16.67
C ALA A 77 11.58 3.00 -16.92
N SER A 78 11.60 1.68 -17.15
CA SER A 78 12.84 0.99 -17.46
C SER A 78 13.35 1.41 -18.83
N VAL A 79 14.49 2.07 -18.80
CA VAL A 79 15.34 2.37 -19.95
C VAL A 79 14.63 3.16 -21.05
N ILE A 80 14.36 4.42 -20.77
CA ILE A 80 13.85 5.35 -21.77
C ILE A 80 15.03 5.75 -22.67
N PHE A 81 15.24 5.03 -23.78
CA PHE A 81 16.22 5.37 -24.82
C PHE A 81 15.68 6.39 -25.83
N LEU A 82 14.97 7.42 -25.34
CA LEU A 82 14.45 8.46 -26.21
C LEU A 82 15.46 9.60 -26.33
N LYS A 83 15.91 9.86 -27.55
CA LYS A 83 16.91 10.89 -27.84
C LYS A 83 16.31 12.25 -28.18
N THR A 84 15.04 12.31 -28.54
CA THR A 84 14.40 13.56 -28.99
C THR A 84 13.43 14.10 -27.94
N PRO A 85 13.49 15.41 -27.60
CA PRO A 85 12.58 16.03 -26.61
C PRO A 85 11.10 15.73 -26.89
N ARG A 86 10.65 15.87 -28.14
CA ARG A 86 9.24 15.60 -28.52
C ARG A 86 8.76 14.19 -28.18
N ARG A 87 9.64 13.17 -28.28
CA ARG A 87 9.29 11.80 -27.92
C ARG A 87 9.25 11.63 -26.40
N ILE A 88 10.10 12.35 -25.68
CA ILE A 88 10.08 12.37 -24.21
C ILE A 88 8.77 12.98 -23.73
N ASP A 89 8.38 14.13 -24.27
CA ASP A 89 7.12 14.80 -23.93
C ASP A 89 5.91 13.91 -24.22
N ALA A 90 5.88 13.27 -25.40
CA ALA A 90 4.81 12.33 -25.74
C ALA A 90 4.73 11.15 -24.77
N LEU A 91 5.87 10.58 -24.35
CA LEU A 91 5.91 9.50 -23.38
C LEU A 91 5.40 9.97 -22.00
N VAL A 92 5.86 11.13 -21.54
CA VAL A 92 5.42 11.71 -20.26
C VAL A 92 3.91 11.96 -20.29
N MET A 93 3.37 12.47 -21.40
CA MET A 93 1.92 12.62 -21.57
C MET A 93 1.18 11.28 -21.45
N LEU A 94 1.64 10.24 -22.16
CA LEU A 94 1.03 8.90 -22.08
C LEU A 94 1.09 8.32 -20.68
N LEU A 95 2.19 8.49 -19.97
CA LEU A 95 2.34 8.05 -18.58
C LEU A 95 1.36 8.79 -17.66
N ASN A 96 1.20 10.10 -17.82
CA ASN A 96 0.24 10.88 -17.04
C ASN A 96 -1.21 10.42 -17.31
N VAL A 97 -1.58 10.21 -18.57
CA VAL A 97 -2.90 9.67 -18.93
C VAL A 97 -3.11 8.29 -18.31
N SER A 98 -2.11 7.42 -18.36
CA SER A 98 -2.15 6.10 -17.73
C SER A 98 -2.40 6.20 -16.20
N LEU A 99 -1.74 7.13 -15.51
CA LEU A 99 -1.96 7.36 -14.08
C LEU A 99 -3.39 7.85 -13.79
N LEU A 100 -3.92 8.76 -14.61
CA LEU A 100 -5.30 9.24 -14.45
C LEU A 100 -6.30 8.10 -14.62
N ILE A 101 -6.13 7.26 -15.65
CA ILE A 101 -6.98 6.08 -15.87
C ILE A 101 -6.91 5.14 -14.66
N ARG A 102 -5.70 4.84 -14.17
CA ARG A 102 -5.51 3.99 -12.99
C ARG A 102 -6.18 4.56 -11.74
N GLY A 103 -6.04 5.86 -11.52
CA GLY A 103 -6.68 6.57 -10.41
C GLY A 103 -8.21 6.51 -10.51
N LEU A 104 -8.76 6.72 -11.71
CA LEU A 104 -10.19 6.64 -11.97
C LEU A 104 -10.74 5.22 -11.75
N MET A 105 -10.05 4.20 -12.24
CA MET A 105 -10.40 2.79 -12.00
C MET A 105 -10.44 2.49 -10.50
N GLN A 106 -9.39 2.87 -9.78
CA GLN A 106 -9.32 2.64 -8.33
C GLN A 106 -10.45 3.35 -7.58
N TYR A 107 -10.75 4.59 -7.94
CA TYR A 107 -11.86 5.35 -7.37
C TYR A 107 -13.20 4.66 -7.64
N LYS A 108 -13.47 4.30 -8.90
CA LYS A 108 -14.73 3.68 -9.32
C LYS A 108 -14.96 2.36 -8.60
N ILE A 109 -13.94 1.51 -8.50
CA ILE A 109 -14.02 0.22 -7.82
C ILE A 109 -14.31 0.40 -6.32
N ARG A 110 -13.55 1.26 -5.65
CA ARG A 110 -13.75 1.51 -4.20
C ARG A 110 -15.12 2.09 -3.90
N LYS A 111 -15.59 3.00 -4.75
CA LYS A 111 -16.94 3.55 -4.65
C LYS A 111 -18.00 2.47 -4.83
N SER A 112 -17.90 1.66 -5.88
CA SER A 112 -18.81 0.55 -6.17
C SER A 112 -18.81 -0.50 -5.04
N MET A 113 -17.65 -0.78 -4.44
CA MET A 113 -17.52 -1.68 -3.29
C MET A 113 -18.24 -1.12 -2.06
N GLN A 114 -18.12 0.18 -1.81
CA GLN A 114 -18.84 0.83 -0.70
C GLN A 114 -20.36 0.79 -0.91
N GLU A 115 -20.83 1.10 -2.11
CA GLU A 115 -22.25 1.13 -2.46
C GLU A 115 -22.89 -0.27 -2.44
N SER A 116 -22.19 -1.27 -2.95
CA SER A 116 -22.69 -2.66 -3.01
C SER A 116 -22.36 -3.50 -1.79
N GLN A 117 -21.55 -2.99 -0.86
CA GLN A 117 -20.98 -3.73 0.28
C GLN A 117 -20.29 -5.04 -0.12
N LYS A 118 -19.82 -5.12 -1.36
CA LYS A 118 -19.06 -6.25 -1.88
C LYS A 118 -17.58 -6.09 -1.55
N GLU A 119 -16.93 -7.19 -1.22
CA GLU A 119 -15.50 -7.27 -0.99
C GLU A 119 -14.86 -8.11 -2.08
N LEU A 120 -13.66 -7.71 -2.53
CA LEU A 120 -12.91 -8.50 -3.50
C LEU A 120 -12.22 -9.68 -2.81
N PRO A 121 -12.24 -10.86 -3.41
CA PRO A 121 -11.46 -11.98 -2.92
C PRO A 121 -9.97 -11.66 -3.02
N ARG A 122 -9.21 -11.99 -1.97
CA ARG A 122 -7.76 -11.83 -1.96
C ARG A 122 -7.11 -13.13 -2.43
N ILE A 123 -6.33 -13.04 -3.51
CA ILE A 123 -5.58 -14.18 -4.05
C ILE A 123 -4.26 -14.30 -3.28
N GLY A 124 -3.92 -15.51 -2.84
CA GLY A 124 -2.67 -15.78 -2.13
C GLY A 124 -2.82 -16.71 -0.94
N PRO A 125 -1.71 -17.03 -0.23
CA PRO A 125 -1.74 -17.96 0.89
C PRO A 125 -2.63 -17.49 2.04
N ASN A 126 -2.78 -16.19 2.24
CA ASN A 126 -3.70 -15.60 3.19
C ASN A 126 -5.04 -15.30 2.51
N LYS A 127 -5.84 -16.34 2.28
CA LYS A 127 -7.20 -16.21 1.75
C LYS A 127 -8.00 -15.27 2.66
N GLY A 128 -8.38 -14.13 2.13
CA GLY A 128 -9.13 -13.11 2.86
C GLY A 128 -9.92 -12.24 1.90
N LYS A 129 -10.60 -11.26 2.46
CA LYS A 129 -11.37 -10.29 1.70
C LYS A 129 -10.61 -8.97 1.66
N LEU A 130 -10.56 -8.36 0.50
CA LEU A 130 -9.87 -7.10 0.27
C LEU A 130 -10.90 -5.96 0.32
N LYS A 131 -10.78 -5.08 1.31
CA LYS A 131 -11.69 -3.94 1.49
C LYS A 131 -11.30 -2.71 0.69
N SER A 132 -10.01 -2.57 0.36
CA SER A 132 -9.49 -1.40 -0.35
C SER A 132 -8.43 -1.83 -1.38
N PRO A 133 -8.88 -2.35 -2.54
CA PRO A 133 -7.96 -2.79 -3.59
C PRO A 133 -7.16 -1.63 -4.17
N THR A 134 -5.93 -1.91 -4.57
CA THR A 134 -5.11 -1.02 -5.38
C THR A 134 -5.20 -1.43 -6.84
N THR A 135 -5.10 -0.48 -7.76
CA THR A 135 -5.10 -0.79 -9.20
C THR A 135 -3.95 -1.70 -9.58
N ASN A 136 -2.79 -1.59 -8.92
CA ASN A 136 -1.66 -2.49 -9.15
C ASN A 136 -2.01 -3.94 -8.89
N TYR A 137 -2.61 -4.21 -7.73
CA TYR A 137 -3.07 -5.56 -7.39
C TYR A 137 -4.01 -6.13 -8.46
N LEU A 138 -4.95 -5.30 -8.91
CA LEU A 138 -5.94 -5.72 -9.91
C LEU A 138 -5.31 -6.00 -11.28
N ILE A 139 -4.40 -5.13 -11.74
CA ILE A 139 -3.68 -5.34 -13.01
C ILE A 139 -2.78 -6.56 -12.93
N GLU A 140 -2.10 -6.79 -11.79
CA GLU A 140 -1.27 -7.97 -11.58
C GLU A 140 -2.09 -9.26 -11.62
N GLU A 141 -3.28 -9.27 -11.02
CA GLU A 141 -4.16 -10.44 -11.05
C GLU A 141 -4.77 -10.68 -12.43
N LEU A 142 -5.19 -9.62 -13.13
CA LEU A 142 -5.66 -9.73 -14.52
C LEU A 142 -4.56 -10.15 -15.48
N GLY A 143 -3.31 -9.74 -15.23
CA GLY A 143 -2.14 -10.15 -16.02
C GLY A 143 -1.86 -11.66 -15.97
N LYS A 144 -2.48 -12.39 -15.05
CA LYS A 144 -2.44 -13.87 -14.98
C LYS A 144 -3.48 -14.54 -15.89
N SER A 145 -4.32 -13.77 -16.56
CA SER A 145 -5.29 -14.24 -17.54
C SER A 145 -4.78 -14.05 -18.97
N VAL A 146 -5.30 -14.86 -19.88
CA VAL A 146 -5.04 -14.74 -21.31
C VAL A 146 -6.32 -14.37 -22.01
N LEU A 147 -6.29 -13.29 -22.79
CA LEU A 147 -7.41 -12.89 -23.64
C LEU A 147 -7.26 -13.54 -24.99
N ILE A 148 -8.21 -14.36 -25.38
CA ILE A 148 -8.26 -15.04 -26.68
C ILE A 148 -9.36 -14.42 -27.52
N ARG A 149 -9.05 -14.12 -28.77
CA ARG A 149 -10.03 -13.76 -29.78
C ARG A 149 -10.29 -14.97 -30.67
N ASP A 150 -11.54 -15.40 -30.76
CA ASP A 150 -11.93 -16.48 -31.64
C ASP A 150 -12.10 -16.02 -33.11
N VAL A 151 -12.33 -16.97 -34.01
CA VAL A 151 -12.51 -16.69 -35.43
C VAL A 151 -13.78 -15.87 -35.71
N SER A 152 -14.73 -15.85 -34.81
CA SER A 152 -15.96 -15.03 -34.89
C SER A 152 -15.74 -13.60 -34.42
N GLY A 153 -14.56 -13.30 -33.86
CA GLY A 153 -14.23 -12.00 -33.32
C GLY A 153 -14.58 -11.81 -31.85
N ARG A 154 -15.15 -12.83 -31.19
CA ARG A 154 -15.50 -12.79 -29.77
C ARG A 154 -14.26 -12.92 -28.91
N TYR A 155 -14.21 -12.16 -27.82
CA TYR A 155 -13.15 -12.23 -26.84
C TYR A 155 -13.55 -13.15 -25.69
N THR A 156 -12.62 -13.96 -25.24
CA THR A 156 -12.78 -14.87 -24.10
C THR A 156 -11.55 -14.82 -23.20
N TYR A 157 -11.76 -14.67 -21.89
CA TYR A 157 -10.69 -14.72 -20.92
C TYR A 157 -10.44 -16.14 -20.43
N LEU A 158 -9.20 -16.58 -20.54
CA LEU A 158 -8.73 -17.81 -19.87
C LEU A 158 -8.00 -17.43 -18.59
N PHE A 159 -8.42 -18.02 -17.49
CA PHE A 159 -7.85 -17.80 -16.16
C PHE A 159 -7.02 -19.00 -15.73
N SER A 160 -5.95 -18.73 -14.99
CA SER A 160 -5.06 -19.78 -14.46
C SER A 160 -5.75 -20.70 -13.45
N ASN A 161 -6.79 -20.22 -12.76
CA ASN A 161 -7.61 -20.97 -11.82
C ASN A 161 -8.97 -20.29 -11.58
N GLU A 162 -9.91 -21.01 -10.97
CA GLU A 162 -11.25 -20.51 -10.64
C GLU A 162 -11.25 -19.26 -9.75
N TYR A 163 -10.26 -19.13 -8.87
CA TYR A 163 -10.16 -18.00 -7.98
C TYR A 163 -9.76 -16.71 -8.72
N CYS A 164 -8.86 -16.81 -9.70
CA CYS A 164 -8.54 -15.71 -10.60
C CYS A 164 -9.75 -15.30 -11.44
N ALA A 165 -10.53 -16.29 -11.92
CA ALA A 165 -11.78 -16.03 -12.64
C ALA A 165 -12.78 -15.25 -11.76
N LEU A 166 -12.99 -15.69 -10.52
CA LEU A 166 -13.89 -15.02 -9.59
C LEU A 166 -13.43 -13.57 -9.29
N CYS A 167 -12.14 -13.37 -9.09
CA CYS A 167 -11.59 -12.03 -8.85
C CYS A 167 -11.80 -11.12 -10.06
N ALA A 168 -11.51 -11.60 -11.27
CA ALA A 168 -11.68 -10.86 -12.49
C ALA A 168 -13.15 -10.53 -12.75
N THR A 169 -14.05 -11.51 -12.63
CA THR A 169 -15.49 -11.29 -12.80
C THR A 169 -16.02 -10.24 -11.82
N THR A 170 -15.64 -10.34 -10.56
CA THR A 170 -16.03 -9.35 -9.54
C THR A 170 -15.47 -7.96 -9.87
N PHE A 171 -14.24 -7.90 -10.35
CA PHE A 171 -13.59 -6.66 -10.74
C PHE A 171 -14.30 -5.97 -11.92
N PHE A 172 -14.61 -6.71 -12.99
CA PHE A 172 -15.35 -6.17 -14.15
C PHE A 172 -16.76 -5.72 -13.77
N GLN A 173 -17.46 -6.49 -12.92
CA GLN A 173 -18.76 -6.09 -12.38
C GLN A 173 -18.69 -4.77 -11.60
N LEU A 174 -17.65 -4.59 -10.75
CA LEU A 174 -17.46 -3.35 -9.99
C LEU A 174 -17.12 -2.15 -10.87
N LEU A 175 -16.45 -2.38 -12.00
CA LEU A 175 -16.20 -1.36 -13.02
C LEU A 175 -17.44 -1.06 -13.87
N GLY A 176 -18.42 -1.95 -13.90
CA GLY A 176 -19.57 -1.88 -14.81
C GLY A 176 -19.16 -2.10 -16.27
N VAL A 177 -18.19 -2.97 -16.50
CA VAL A 177 -17.71 -3.38 -17.83
C VAL A 177 -18.13 -4.82 -18.06
N ASP A 178 -18.64 -5.11 -19.25
CA ASP A 178 -18.96 -6.47 -19.66
C ASP A 178 -17.67 -7.22 -20.01
N MET A 179 -17.54 -8.46 -19.51
CA MET A 179 -16.40 -9.30 -19.85
C MET A 179 -16.50 -9.90 -21.26
N ASP A 180 -17.71 -10.09 -21.76
CA ASP A 180 -17.96 -10.69 -23.07
C ASP A 180 -17.86 -9.65 -24.20
N ASP A 181 -18.01 -8.35 -23.87
CA ASP A 181 -17.84 -7.23 -24.79
C ASP A 181 -17.05 -6.10 -24.11
N PRO A 182 -15.72 -6.25 -24.04
CA PRO A 182 -14.86 -5.30 -23.30
C PRO A 182 -14.55 -4.01 -24.07
N PHE A 183 -15.01 -3.83 -25.34
CA PHE A 183 -14.69 -2.68 -26.22
C PHE A 183 -15.91 -1.98 -26.77
#